data_909603ea45151a9c806d7db2d41d9917
#
_entry.id   909603ea45151a9c806d7db2d41d9917
#
_cell.length_a   1.000
_cell.length_b   1.000
_cell.length_c   1.000
_cell.angle_alpha   90.00
_cell.angle_beta   90.00
_cell.angle_gamma   90.00
#
_symmetry.space_group_name_H-M   'P 1'
#
loop_
_entity.id
_entity.type
_entity.pdbx_description
1 polymer ?
#
loop_
_entity_poly.entity_id
_entity_poly.type
_entity_poly.pdbx_seq_one_letter_code
_entity_poly.pdbx_strand_id
1 'polypeptide(L)'
;ITTRLVGSEMCIRDSTNMALSGINKIALSKLNGKAICYVNLDEVHKVAKEKGITRSMAALEKACEDNVDIFVFGNAPTALFKLKELIKSGKANPSLIIAVPVGFVGAAESKENLDELNVPYIRVKGRKGGSTVAAAIVNALMYNVYER
;
A
#
# COMPACT_ATOMS: atom_id res chain seq x y z
N ILE A 1 -12.27 6.72 8.41
CA ILE A 1 -10.92 6.11 8.33
C ILE A 1 -10.46 5.62 9.69
N THR A 2 -10.51 6.43 10.73
CA THR A 2 -10.09 6.04 12.09
C THR A 2 -10.94 4.90 12.68
N THR A 3 -12.23 4.84 12.42
CA THR A 3 -13.10 3.77 12.91
C THR A 3 -12.86 2.42 12.24
N ARG A 4 -12.36 2.41 11.02
CA ARG A 4 -11.97 1.18 10.31
C ARG A 4 -10.59 0.65 10.72
N LEU A 5 -9.74 1.52 11.28
CA LEU A 5 -8.43 1.14 11.81
C LEU A 5 -8.51 0.59 13.23
N VAL A 6 -9.65 0.80 13.93
CA VAL A 6 -9.89 0.34 15.30
C VAL A 6 -10.85 -0.84 15.26
N GLY A 7 -10.43 -2.00 15.72
CA GLY A 7 -11.29 -3.17 15.91
C GLY A 7 -11.13 -4.31 14.92
N SER A 8 -10.30 -4.16 13.89
CA SER A 8 -9.85 -5.27 13.03
C SER A 8 -8.33 -5.38 13.07
N GLU A 9 -7.79 -6.56 12.83
CA GLU A 9 -6.36 -6.71 12.61
C GLU A 9 -5.96 -5.87 11.41
N MET A 10 -5.25 -4.77 11.66
CA MET A 10 -4.80 -3.86 10.60
C MET A 10 -3.66 -4.50 9.83
N CYS A 11 -3.90 -4.89 8.60
CA CYS A 11 -2.89 -5.45 7.72
C CYS A 11 -2.43 -4.41 6.70
N ILE A 12 -1.17 -3.98 6.81
CA ILE A 12 -0.56 -2.99 5.93
C ILE A 12 0.37 -3.69 4.96
N ARG A 13 0.13 -3.49 3.67
CA ARG A 13 1.04 -3.93 2.63
C ARG A 13 1.82 -2.75 2.09
N ASP A 14 3.14 -2.86 2.13
CA ASP A 14 4.04 -1.87 1.57
C ASP A 14 4.66 -2.36 0.26
N SER A 15 4.95 -1.43 -0.64
CA SER A 15 5.62 -1.69 -1.91
C SER A 15 7.13 -1.86 -1.78
N THR A 16 7.74 -1.42 -0.68
CA THR A 16 9.17 -1.51 -0.45
C THR A 16 9.51 -1.75 1.03
N ASN A 17 10.65 -2.40 1.27
CA ASN A 17 11.18 -2.56 2.63
C ASN A 17 11.53 -1.23 3.32
N MET A 18 11.86 -0.20 2.53
CA MET A 18 12.26 1.10 3.06
C MET A 18 11.11 1.78 3.80
N ALA A 19 9.91 1.77 3.22
CA ALA A 19 8.73 2.31 3.90
C ALA A 19 8.35 1.45 5.11
N LEU A 20 8.43 0.13 4.99
CA LEU A 20 8.21 -0.79 6.11
C LEU A 20 9.14 -0.51 7.30
N SER A 21 10.41 -0.23 7.02
CA SER A 21 11.42 0.10 8.05
C SER A 21 11.11 1.41 8.79
N GLY A 22 10.46 2.35 8.13
CA GLY A 22 10.08 3.65 8.70
C GLY A 22 8.80 3.61 9.56
N ILE A 23 8.03 2.54 9.50
CA ILE A 23 6.80 2.40 10.29
C ILE A 23 7.13 2.10 11.75
N ASN A 24 6.49 2.84 12.67
CA ASN A 24 6.65 2.62 14.10
C ASN A 24 6.01 1.30 14.53
N LYS A 25 6.84 0.31 14.78
CA LYS A 25 6.41 -1.05 15.12
C LYS A 25 5.74 -1.15 16.50
N ILE A 26 6.10 -0.28 17.43
CA ILE A 26 5.49 -0.23 18.76
C ILE A 26 4.04 0.23 18.65
N ALA A 27 3.81 1.33 17.94
CA ALA A 27 2.47 1.84 17.70
C ALA A 27 1.61 0.84 16.91
N LEU A 28 2.19 0.21 15.88
CA LEU A 28 1.52 -0.81 15.09
C LEU A 28 1.11 -2.02 15.94
N SER A 29 2.00 -2.49 16.82
CA SER A 29 1.73 -3.59 17.75
C SER A 29 0.60 -3.28 18.71
N LYS A 30 0.53 -2.05 19.23
CA LYS A 30 -0.55 -1.60 20.12
C LYS A 30 -1.91 -1.54 19.43
N LEU A 31 -1.93 -1.39 18.13
CA LEU A 31 -3.15 -1.43 17.32
C LEU A 31 -3.46 -2.83 16.78
N ASN A 32 -2.74 -3.86 17.24
CA ASN A 32 -2.83 -5.23 16.73
C ASN A 32 -2.62 -5.32 15.20
N GLY A 33 -1.81 -4.41 14.67
CA GLY A 33 -1.54 -4.34 13.23
C GLY A 33 -0.35 -5.18 12.81
N LYS A 34 -0.34 -5.54 11.54
CA LYS A 34 0.79 -6.19 10.87
C LYS A 34 1.18 -5.40 9.63
N ALA A 35 2.47 -5.26 9.40
CA ALA A 35 2.99 -4.63 8.18
C ALA A 35 3.89 -5.61 7.45
N ILE A 36 3.61 -5.86 6.18
CA ILE A 36 4.30 -6.87 5.37
C ILE A 36 4.73 -6.27 4.04
N CYS A 37 5.95 -6.58 3.62
CA CYS A 37 6.44 -6.31 2.28
C CYS A 37 6.51 -7.61 1.48
N TYR A 38 5.58 -7.80 0.57
CA TYR A 38 5.46 -9.04 -0.22
C TYR A 38 6.52 -9.19 -1.32
N VAL A 39 7.19 -8.12 -1.71
CA VAL A 39 8.17 -8.12 -2.81
C VAL A 39 9.32 -9.10 -2.60
N ASN A 40 9.65 -9.39 -1.34
CA ASN A 40 10.77 -10.27 -0.97
C ASN A 40 10.38 -11.74 -0.79
N LEU A 41 9.12 -12.10 -0.94
CA LEU A 41 8.71 -13.50 -0.82
C LEU A 41 9.16 -14.31 -2.03
N ASP A 42 9.71 -15.51 -1.79
CA ASP A 42 10.14 -16.41 -2.86
C ASP A 42 9.00 -16.81 -3.78
N GLU A 43 7.81 -17.00 -3.25
CA GLU A 43 6.58 -17.28 -4.01
C GLU A 43 6.28 -16.17 -5.02
N VAL A 44 6.47 -14.92 -4.62
CA VAL A 44 6.25 -13.75 -5.47
C VAL A 44 7.26 -13.70 -6.61
N HIS A 45 8.53 -14.05 -6.34
CA HIS A 45 9.56 -14.14 -7.37
C HIS A 45 9.22 -15.20 -8.42
N LYS A 46 8.74 -16.36 -8.02
CA LYS A 46 8.32 -17.44 -8.92
C LYS A 46 7.15 -17.02 -9.80
N VAL A 47 6.10 -16.48 -9.20
CA VAL A 47 4.90 -16.00 -9.92
C VAL A 47 5.24 -14.89 -10.90
N ALA A 48 6.09 -13.96 -10.52
CA ALA A 48 6.54 -12.88 -11.42
C ALA A 48 7.24 -13.42 -12.67
N LYS A 49 8.10 -14.42 -12.52
CA LYS A 49 8.79 -15.08 -13.65
C LYS A 49 7.81 -15.85 -14.53
N GLU A 50 6.93 -16.63 -13.94
CA GLU A 50 5.96 -17.46 -14.68
C GLU A 50 4.97 -16.61 -15.50
N LYS A 51 4.48 -15.51 -14.92
CA LYS A 51 3.51 -14.62 -15.59
C LYS A 51 4.16 -13.53 -16.44
N GLY A 52 5.47 -13.33 -16.38
CA GLY A 52 6.16 -12.27 -17.09
C GLY A 52 5.77 -10.86 -16.62
N ILE A 53 5.44 -10.70 -15.35
CA ILE A 53 5.07 -9.42 -14.72
C ILE A 53 6.14 -8.95 -13.73
N THR A 54 6.03 -7.70 -13.28
CA THR A 54 6.95 -7.18 -12.26
C THR A 54 6.71 -7.85 -10.91
N ARG A 55 7.75 -7.90 -10.06
CA ARG A 55 7.63 -8.41 -8.69
C ARG A 55 6.60 -7.64 -7.87
N SER A 56 6.53 -6.33 -8.08
CA SER A 56 5.54 -5.48 -7.40
C SER A 56 4.11 -5.83 -7.77
N MET A 57 3.86 -6.17 -9.04
CA MET A 57 2.53 -6.61 -9.49
C MET A 57 2.17 -7.98 -8.91
N ALA A 58 3.10 -8.93 -8.92
CA ALA A 58 2.89 -10.26 -8.33
C ALA A 58 2.67 -10.17 -6.81
N ALA A 59 3.43 -9.31 -6.12
CA ALA A 59 3.26 -9.04 -4.70
C ALA A 59 1.87 -8.49 -4.38
N LEU A 60 1.35 -7.64 -5.25
CA LEU A 60 0.02 -7.07 -5.10
C LEU A 60 -1.08 -8.11 -5.25
N GLU A 61 -0.98 -8.98 -6.24
CA GLU A 61 -1.93 -10.08 -6.42
C GLU A 61 -1.99 -10.97 -5.17
N LYS A 62 -0.83 -11.33 -4.62
CA LYS A 62 -0.74 -12.11 -3.37
C LYS A 62 -1.36 -11.37 -2.19
N ALA A 63 -1.10 -10.07 -2.04
CA ALA A 63 -1.68 -9.27 -0.98
C ALA A 63 -3.22 -9.18 -1.08
N CYS A 64 -3.76 -9.13 -2.29
CA CYS A 64 -5.21 -9.15 -2.49
C CYS A 64 -5.83 -10.50 -2.08
N GLU A 65 -5.13 -11.62 -2.35
CA GLU A 65 -5.56 -12.94 -1.88
C GLU A 65 -5.57 -13.03 -0.34
N ASP A 66 -4.65 -12.36 0.33
CA ASP A 66 -4.53 -12.33 1.79
C ASP A 66 -5.46 -11.28 2.46
N ASN A 67 -6.35 -10.64 1.72
CA ASN A 67 -7.30 -9.63 2.20
C ASN A 67 -6.65 -8.47 2.98
N VAL A 68 -5.60 -7.89 2.42
CA VAL A 68 -4.91 -6.73 3.00
C VAL A 68 -5.82 -5.51 3.00
N ASP A 69 -5.90 -4.80 4.12
CA ASP A 69 -6.79 -3.64 4.30
C ASP A 69 -6.19 -2.34 3.77
N ILE A 70 -4.91 -2.12 3.99
CA ILE A 70 -4.23 -0.87 3.65
C ILE A 70 -3.06 -1.14 2.72
N PHE A 71 -3.10 -0.51 1.55
CA PHE A 71 -2.02 -0.55 0.58
C PHE A 71 -1.21 0.74 0.61
N VAL A 72 0.11 0.61 0.66
CA VAL A 72 1.05 1.73 0.72
C VAL A 72 2.01 1.66 -0.47
N PHE A 73 2.09 2.73 -1.24
CA PHE A 73 2.92 2.81 -2.44
C PHE A 73 3.91 3.98 -2.32
N GLY A 74 5.16 3.68 -1.98
CA GLY A 74 6.22 4.68 -1.91
C GLY A 74 7.10 4.75 -3.15
N ASN A 75 7.16 3.69 -3.96
CA ASN A 75 8.13 3.61 -5.07
C ASN A 75 7.70 2.73 -6.26
N ALA A 76 6.48 2.23 -6.30
CA ALA A 76 6.06 1.31 -7.36
C ALA A 76 4.80 1.79 -8.09
N PRO A 77 4.93 2.69 -9.08
CA PRO A 77 3.78 3.15 -9.88
C PRO A 77 3.04 2.01 -10.58
N THR A 78 3.77 1.03 -11.08
CA THR A 78 3.20 -0.15 -11.76
C THR A 78 2.26 -0.94 -10.86
N ALA A 79 2.61 -1.10 -9.59
CA ALA A 79 1.75 -1.76 -8.63
C ALA A 79 0.46 -0.98 -8.35
N LEU A 80 0.55 0.35 -8.32
CA LEU A 80 -0.63 1.20 -8.14
C LEU A 80 -1.58 1.12 -9.34
N PHE A 81 -1.08 1.08 -10.57
CA PHE A 81 -1.89 0.83 -11.76
C PHE A 81 -2.60 -0.53 -11.67
N LYS A 82 -1.88 -1.56 -11.25
CA LYS A 82 -2.45 -2.92 -11.09
C LYS A 82 -3.53 -2.95 -10.02
N LEU A 83 -3.35 -2.25 -8.90
CA LEU A 83 -4.36 -2.17 -7.85
C LEU A 83 -5.65 -1.52 -8.38
N LYS A 84 -5.54 -0.46 -9.17
CA LYS A 84 -6.71 0.16 -9.81
C LYS A 84 -7.49 -0.83 -10.66
N GLU A 85 -6.81 -1.65 -11.47
CA GLU A 85 -7.45 -2.70 -12.26
C GLU A 85 -8.17 -3.72 -11.38
N LEU A 86 -7.52 -4.18 -10.31
CA LEU A 86 -8.10 -5.17 -9.40
C LEU A 86 -9.32 -4.63 -8.66
N ILE A 87 -9.31 -3.36 -8.27
CA ILE A 87 -10.47 -2.72 -7.64
C ILE A 87 -11.63 -2.59 -8.64
N LYS A 88 -11.34 -2.13 -9.86
CA LYS A 88 -12.36 -2.00 -10.92
C LYS A 88 -12.98 -3.34 -11.31
N SER A 89 -12.22 -4.42 -11.26
CA SER A 89 -12.71 -5.78 -11.54
C SER A 89 -13.38 -6.48 -10.35
N GLY A 90 -13.44 -5.83 -9.18
CA GLY A 90 -14.02 -6.38 -7.97
C GLY A 90 -13.16 -7.39 -7.21
N LYS A 91 -11.90 -7.56 -7.61
CA LYS A 91 -10.95 -8.51 -6.97
C LYS A 91 -10.25 -7.95 -5.73
N ALA A 92 -10.30 -6.66 -5.51
CA ALA A 92 -9.70 -6.00 -4.36
C ALA A 92 -10.66 -4.95 -3.78
N ASN A 93 -10.72 -4.85 -2.46
CA ASN A 93 -11.55 -3.87 -1.76
C ASN A 93 -10.82 -3.35 -0.52
N PRO A 94 -9.75 -2.57 -0.68
CA PRO A 94 -8.99 -2.04 0.44
C PRO A 94 -9.78 -0.98 1.21
N SER A 95 -9.44 -0.83 2.48
CA SER A 95 -10.01 0.23 3.33
C SER A 95 -9.35 1.58 3.13
N LEU A 96 -8.08 1.58 2.70
CA LEU A 96 -7.31 2.80 2.44
C LEU A 96 -6.17 2.53 1.46
N ILE A 97 -5.91 3.50 0.59
CA ILE A 97 -4.75 3.52 -0.30
C ILE A 97 -3.88 4.73 0.05
N ILE A 98 -2.61 4.51 0.32
CA ILE A 98 -1.61 5.58 0.47
C ILE A 98 -0.77 5.59 -0.80
N ALA A 99 -1.07 6.52 -1.69
CA ALA A 99 -0.52 6.60 -3.03
C ALA A 99 0.48 7.74 -3.15
N VAL A 100 1.74 7.47 -2.81
CA VAL A 100 2.83 8.45 -2.84
C VAL A 100 4.07 7.97 -3.61
N PRO A 101 3.92 7.22 -4.73
CA PRO A 101 5.08 6.84 -5.51
C PRO A 101 5.80 8.07 -6.04
N VAL A 102 7.13 8.04 -5.99
CA VAL A 102 8.02 9.09 -6.49
C VAL A 102 8.60 8.67 -7.83
N GLY A 103 8.84 9.60 -8.74
CA GLY A 103 9.55 9.34 -9.98
C GLY A 103 9.10 10.18 -11.16
N PHE A 104 9.78 9.98 -12.29
CA PHE A 104 9.55 10.71 -13.53
C PHE A 104 8.65 9.95 -14.51
N VAL A 105 8.59 8.63 -14.40
CA VAL A 105 7.84 7.77 -15.32
C VAL A 105 6.71 7.08 -14.58
N GLY A 106 5.49 7.43 -14.91
CA GLY A 106 4.28 6.79 -14.39
C GLY A 106 3.88 7.17 -12.96
N ALA A 107 4.72 7.89 -12.19
CA ALA A 107 4.42 8.22 -10.81
C ALA A 107 3.23 9.18 -10.67
N ALA A 108 3.23 10.27 -11.44
CA ALA A 108 2.13 11.22 -11.43
C ALA A 108 0.85 10.60 -11.99
N GLU A 109 0.96 9.91 -13.10
CA GLU A 109 -0.16 9.27 -13.81
C GLU A 109 -0.80 8.16 -12.98
N SER A 110 -0.01 7.40 -12.23
CA SER A 110 -0.54 6.34 -11.36
C SER A 110 -1.45 6.86 -10.25
N LYS A 111 -1.23 8.10 -9.81
CA LYS A 111 -2.02 8.75 -8.76
C LYS A 111 -3.27 9.44 -9.26
N GLU A 112 -3.45 9.56 -10.56
CA GLU A 112 -4.63 10.19 -11.14
C GLU A 112 -5.85 9.28 -11.05
N ASN A 113 -7.04 9.87 -11.02
CA ASN A 113 -8.32 9.17 -11.06
C ASN A 113 -8.54 8.18 -9.89
N LEU A 114 -7.90 8.38 -8.73
CA LEU A 114 -8.13 7.56 -7.56
C LEU A 114 -9.54 7.74 -6.96
N ASP A 115 -10.15 8.89 -7.16
CA ASP A 115 -11.51 9.20 -6.75
C ASP A 115 -12.57 8.32 -7.44
N GLU A 116 -12.28 7.81 -8.64
CA GLU A 116 -13.17 6.90 -9.36
C GLU A 116 -13.29 5.50 -8.70
N LEU A 117 -12.40 5.16 -7.80
CA LEU A 117 -12.34 3.82 -7.19
C LEU A 117 -13.31 3.63 -6.01
N ASN A 118 -13.96 4.68 -5.51
CA ASN A 118 -14.80 4.66 -4.31
C ASN A 118 -14.12 4.08 -3.05
N VAL A 119 -12.80 4.23 -2.97
CA VAL A 119 -11.96 3.80 -1.84
C VAL A 119 -11.28 5.03 -1.26
N PRO A 120 -11.24 5.18 0.08
CA PRO A 120 -10.47 6.26 0.70
C PRO A 120 -9.00 6.20 0.28
N TYR A 121 -8.42 7.35 -0.04
CA TYR A 121 -7.02 7.44 -0.43
C TYR A 121 -6.35 8.70 0.10
N ILE A 122 -5.03 8.63 0.26
CA ILE A 122 -4.15 9.76 0.53
C ILE A 122 -3.08 9.77 -0.56
N ARG A 123 -2.91 10.89 -1.24
CA ARG A 123 -1.90 11.04 -2.30
C ARG A 123 -1.13 12.36 -2.19
N VAL A 124 0.09 12.35 -2.70
CA VAL A 124 0.85 13.56 -3.01
C VAL A 124 0.75 13.79 -4.50
N LYS A 125 0.21 14.93 -4.93
CA LYS A 125 0.06 15.25 -6.35
C LYS A 125 1.41 15.35 -7.07
N GLY A 126 1.45 14.94 -8.33
CA GLY A 126 2.60 15.05 -9.18
C GLY A 126 3.66 13.97 -8.93
N ARG A 127 4.92 14.31 -9.17
CA ARG A 127 6.05 13.38 -9.16
C ARG A 127 6.69 13.15 -7.80
N LYS A 128 6.33 13.95 -6.80
CA LYS A 128 6.89 13.88 -5.46
C LYS A 128 6.24 12.77 -4.64
N GLY A 129 6.97 12.30 -3.64
CA GLY A 129 6.54 11.24 -2.75
C GLY A 129 7.74 10.48 -2.19
N GLY A 130 7.60 9.17 -2.08
CA GLY A 130 8.67 8.26 -1.69
C GLY A 130 8.35 7.47 -0.43
N SER A 131 9.23 6.52 -0.13
CA SER A 131 9.07 5.60 1.01
C SER A 131 9.06 6.31 2.36
N THR A 132 9.83 7.38 2.52
CA THR A 132 9.85 8.18 3.74
C THR A 132 8.54 8.92 3.97
N VAL A 133 7.96 9.50 2.93
CA VAL A 133 6.64 10.14 2.97
C VAL A 133 5.55 9.11 3.27
N ALA A 134 5.60 7.96 2.66
CA ALA A 134 4.67 6.85 2.90
C ALA A 134 4.70 6.42 4.38
N ALA A 135 5.88 6.18 4.94
CA ALA A 135 6.04 5.82 6.34
C ALA A 135 5.55 6.91 7.29
N ALA A 136 5.83 8.18 6.99
CA ALA A 136 5.37 9.30 7.78
C ALA A 136 3.84 9.40 7.81
N ILE A 137 3.17 9.17 6.70
CA ILE A 137 1.69 9.16 6.63
C ILE A 137 1.13 8.01 7.47
N VAL A 138 1.66 6.81 7.35
CA VAL A 138 1.23 5.66 8.15
C VAL A 138 1.40 5.93 9.65
N ASN A 139 2.55 6.44 10.06
CA ASN A 139 2.82 6.79 11.45
C ASN A 139 1.85 7.86 11.96
N ALA A 140 1.59 8.90 11.17
CA ALA A 140 0.66 9.97 11.54
C ALA A 140 -0.77 9.43 11.76
N LEU A 141 -1.23 8.53 10.90
CA LEU A 141 -2.53 7.89 11.06
C LEU A 141 -2.59 7.03 12.33
N MET A 142 -1.54 6.27 12.61
CA MET A 142 -1.46 5.46 13.83
C MET A 142 -1.45 6.33 15.09
N TYR A 143 -0.71 7.43 15.10
CA TYR A 143 -0.65 8.34 16.26
C TYR A 143 -1.98 9.01 16.54
N ASN A 144 -2.74 9.36 15.52
CA ASN A 144 -4.09 9.90 15.70
C ASN A 144 -5.05 8.93 16.39
N VAL A 145 -4.86 7.63 16.20
CA VAL A 145 -5.68 6.58 16.83
C VAL A 145 -5.14 6.23 18.21
N TYR A 146 -3.83 6.19 18.36
CA TYR A 146 -3.13 5.64 19.51
C TYR A 146 -3.01 6.60 20.70
N GLU A 147 -2.85 7.89 20.46
CA GLU A 147 -2.75 8.90 21.55
C GLU A 147 -4.09 9.35 22.11
N ARG A 148 -5.14 8.80 21.62
CA ARG A 148 -6.50 9.07 22.07
C ARG A 148 -7.13 7.82 22.69
#